data_12ac99211a4c49f8f4a00a614cec08b5
#
_entry.id   12ac99211a4c49f8f4a00a614cec08b5
#
_cell.length_a   1.000
_cell.length_b   1.000
_cell.length_c   1.000
_cell.angle_alpha   90.00
_cell.angle_beta   90.00
_cell.angle_gamma   90.00
#
_symmetry.space_group_name_H-M   'P 1'
#
loop_
_entity.id
_entity.type
_entity.pdbx_description
1 polymer ?
#
loop_
_entity_poly.entity_id
_entity_poly.type
_entity_poly.pdbx_seq_one_letter_code
_entity_poly.pdbx_strand_id
1 'polypeptide(L)'
;MTRRIRVLFAIGEMSGGGSQRQMIGILQRLDRTRFEPQLYLVSPGGELLSEVPADVQIRAFGNRHQPPCCIYPGQAHRARVRDLATVLHEQRIDLIYDRTYHMTLIAAGAANLRPTPRISVIVTDPERDFETNAERFRFVKRMLLRRAYQTADRVVAVSEGVRQAALKRYALAPEKTLTLYNVFDIER
;
A
#
# COMPACT_ATOMS: atom_id res chain seq x y z
N MET A 1 -3.89 -30.55 1.69
CA MET A 1 -4.29 -29.20 2.14
C MET A 1 -3.54 -28.16 1.33
N THR A 2 -4.24 -27.29 0.61
CA THR A 2 -3.63 -26.22 -0.15
C THR A 2 -3.02 -25.18 0.82
N ARG A 3 -1.78 -24.76 0.58
CA ARG A 3 -1.11 -23.74 1.39
C ARG A 3 -1.88 -22.42 1.29
N ARG A 4 -2.11 -21.74 2.43
CA ARG A 4 -2.72 -20.40 2.45
C ARG A 4 -1.81 -19.38 1.76
N ILE A 5 -2.40 -18.41 1.09
CA ILE A 5 -1.70 -17.30 0.43
C ILE A 5 -1.35 -16.25 1.51
N ARG A 6 -0.06 -15.96 1.68
CA ARG A 6 0.41 -14.92 2.61
C ARG A 6 0.30 -13.56 1.96
N VAL A 7 -0.62 -12.73 2.47
CA VAL A 7 -0.89 -11.40 1.94
C VAL A 7 -0.34 -10.35 2.89
N LEU A 8 0.58 -9.52 2.42
CA LEU A 8 1.06 -8.36 3.16
C LEU A 8 0.23 -7.13 2.79
N PHE A 9 -0.59 -6.69 3.71
CA PHE A 9 -1.30 -5.42 3.64
C PHE A 9 -0.36 -4.30 4.07
N ALA A 10 -0.17 -3.30 3.21
CA ALA A 10 0.84 -2.26 3.42
C ALA A 10 0.21 -0.86 3.37
N ILE A 11 0.37 -0.11 4.47
CA ILE A 11 -0.13 1.26 4.61
C ILE A 11 0.84 2.09 5.47
N GLY A 12 0.76 3.43 5.40
CA GLY A 12 1.68 4.30 6.12
C GLY A 12 1.58 4.20 7.64
N GLU A 13 0.38 4.30 8.16
CA GLU A 13 0.05 4.27 9.59
C GLU A 13 -1.43 3.94 9.78
N MET A 14 -1.88 3.71 11.02
CA MET A 14 -3.27 3.38 11.36
C MET A 14 -4.01 4.55 12.04
N SER A 15 -3.80 5.77 11.56
CA SER A 15 -4.57 6.96 11.95
C SER A 15 -6.01 6.92 11.41
N GLY A 16 -6.90 7.80 11.88
CA GLY A 16 -8.35 7.77 11.68
C GLY A 16 -8.91 8.02 10.27
N GLY A 17 -8.18 7.71 9.20
CA GLY A 17 -8.58 7.96 7.83
C GLY A 17 -9.44 6.86 7.18
N GLY A 18 -10.12 7.21 6.08
CA GLY A 18 -10.96 6.28 5.33
C GLY A 18 -10.20 5.08 4.75
N SER A 19 -8.93 5.26 4.34
CA SER A 19 -8.09 4.18 3.83
C SER A 19 -7.77 3.14 4.90
N GLN A 20 -7.53 3.58 6.13
CA GLN A 20 -7.26 2.74 7.28
C GLN A 20 -8.50 1.95 7.70
N ARG A 21 -9.66 2.60 7.76
CA ARG A 21 -10.94 1.91 8.06
C ARG A 21 -11.28 0.84 7.03
N GLN A 22 -11.05 1.12 5.74
CA GLN A 22 -11.21 0.12 4.69
C GLN A 22 -10.21 -1.04 4.84
N MET A 23 -8.97 -0.75 5.22
CA MET A 23 -7.97 -1.79 5.49
C MET A 23 -8.43 -2.72 6.62
N ILE A 24 -8.90 -2.17 7.73
CA ILE A 24 -9.46 -2.92 8.85
C ILE A 24 -10.65 -3.77 8.40
N GLY A 25 -11.60 -3.18 7.67
CA GLY A 25 -12.77 -3.91 7.16
C GLY A 25 -12.40 -5.11 6.29
N ILE A 26 -11.35 -4.98 5.46
CA ILE A 26 -10.82 -6.10 4.68
C ILE A 26 -10.17 -7.14 5.60
N LEU A 27 -9.30 -6.72 6.52
CA LEU A 27 -8.62 -7.61 7.45
C LEU A 27 -9.59 -8.40 8.33
N GLN A 28 -10.68 -7.80 8.77
CA GLN A 28 -11.71 -8.45 9.59
C GLN A 28 -12.52 -9.50 8.82
N ARG A 29 -12.76 -9.28 7.52
CA ARG A 29 -13.64 -10.14 6.68
C ARG A 29 -12.88 -11.10 5.77
N LEU A 30 -11.54 -11.06 5.76
CA LEU A 30 -10.74 -11.91 4.89
C LEU A 30 -10.89 -13.39 5.29
N ASP A 31 -11.10 -14.26 4.31
CA ASP A 31 -11.21 -15.71 4.51
C ASP A 31 -9.87 -16.32 4.97
N ARG A 32 -9.78 -16.69 6.23
CA ARG A 32 -8.60 -17.27 6.88
C ARG A 32 -8.31 -18.72 6.44
N THR A 33 -9.24 -19.37 5.77
CA THR A 33 -8.98 -20.70 5.21
C THR A 33 -8.10 -20.63 3.97
N ARG A 34 -8.15 -19.52 3.24
CA ARG A 34 -7.41 -19.26 1.99
C ARG A 34 -6.23 -18.32 2.17
N PHE A 35 -6.35 -17.33 3.06
CA PHE A 35 -5.39 -16.25 3.21
C PHE A 35 -4.82 -16.17 4.62
N GLU A 36 -3.56 -15.79 4.69
CA GLU A 36 -2.83 -15.49 5.92
C GLU A 36 -2.38 -14.01 5.85
N PRO A 37 -3.16 -13.08 6.45
CA PRO A 37 -2.85 -11.65 6.39
C PRO A 37 -1.75 -11.26 7.35
N GLN A 38 -0.89 -10.36 6.91
CA GLN A 38 0.06 -9.60 7.73
C GLN A 38 -0.09 -8.12 7.42
N LEU A 39 0.23 -7.25 8.37
CA LEU A 39 0.14 -5.80 8.22
C LEU A 39 1.53 -5.16 8.32
N TYR A 40 1.90 -4.38 7.32
CA TYR A 40 3.12 -3.57 7.33
C TYR A 40 2.78 -2.10 7.44
N LEU A 41 3.43 -1.42 8.39
CA LEU A 41 3.29 0.01 8.66
C LEU A 41 4.65 0.72 8.51
N VAL A 42 4.63 1.97 8.05
CA VAL A 42 5.82 2.83 8.10
C VAL A 42 5.98 3.39 9.51
N SER A 43 4.90 3.86 10.10
CA SER A 43 4.87 4.38 11.48
C SER A 43 4.09 3.43 12.40
N PRO A 44 4.60 3.14 13.62
CA PRO A 44 4.03 2.12 14.50
C PRO A 44 2.79 2.60 15.28
N GLY A 45 2.18 3.71 14.92
CA GLY A 45 1.09 4.33 15.67
C GLY A 45 -0.21 4.46 14.89
N GLY A 46 -1.20 5.00 15.59
CA GLY A 46 -2.51 5.33 15.08
C GLY A 46 -3.63 4.79 15.94
N GLU A 47 -4.70 5.57 16.10
CA GLU A 47 -5.85 5.25 16.97
C GLU A 47 -6.60 3.97 16.55
N LEU A 48 -6.54 3.64 15.23
CA LEU A 48 -7.21 2.45 14.69
C LEU A 48 -6.37 1.16 14.80
N LEU A 49 -5.18 1.23 15.40
CA LEU A 49 -4.31 0.06 15.53
C LEU A 49 -4.96 -1.03 16.41
N SER A 50 -5.73 -0.63 17.42
CA SER A 50 -6.46 -1.53 18.31
C SER A 50 -7.62 -2.27 17.63
N GLU A 51 -8.08 -1.79 16.47
CA GLU A 51 -9.16 -2.43 15.69
C GLU A 51 -8.63 -3.52 14.73
N VAL A 52 -7.31 -3.64 14.58
CA VAL A 52 -6.70 -4.70 13.76
C VAL A 52 -6.92 -6.05 14.42
N PRO A 53 -7.41 -7.08 13.70
CA PRO A 53 -7.64 -8.40 14.28
C PRO A 53 -6.38 -8.97 14.94
N ALA A 54 -6.54 -9.59 16.12
CA ALA A 54 -5.43 -10.10 16.94
C ALA A 54 -4.59 -11.19 16.24
N ASP A 55 -5.15 -11.88 15.25
CA ASP A 55 -4.47 -12.89 14.45
C ASP A 55 -3.58 -12.29 13.34
N VAL A 56 -3.66 -10.98 13.09
CA VAL A 56 -2.86 -10.29 12.08
C VAL A 56 -1.54 -9.85 12.66
N GLN A 57 -0.44 -10.42 12.15
CA GLN A 57 0.89 -10.00 12.56
C GLN A 57 1.22 -8.60 12.04
N ILE A 58 1.53 -7.68 12.96
CA ILE A 58 1.87 -6.29 12.63
C ILE A 58 3.39 -6.11 12.64
N ARG A 59 3.91 -5.47 11.58
CA ARG A 59 5.33 -5.09 11.45
C ARG A 59 5.42 -3.62 11.10
N ALA A 60 6.15 -2.86 11.90
CA ALA A 60 6.33 -1.44 11.67
C ALA A 60 7.82 -1.09 11.45
N PHE A 61 8.10 -0.33 10.38
CA PHE A 61 9.44 0.16 10.10
C PHE A 61 9.99 0.98 11.28
N GLY A 62 9.19 1.90 11.82
CA GLY A 62 9.59 2.76 12.94
C GLY A 62 10.00 2.02 14.22
N ASN A 63 9.50 0.80 14.44
CA ASN A 63 9.90 -0.03 15.59
C ASN A 63 11.24 -0.73 15.39
N ARG A 64 11.70 -0.84 14.15
CA ARG A 64 12.89 -1.61 13.77
C ARG A 64 14.07 -0.73 13.35
N HIS A 65 13.81 0.53 13.04
CA HIS A 65 14.82 1.45 12.55
C HIS A 65 14.73 2.80 13.24
N GLN A 66 15.86 3.27 13.72
CA GLN A 66 16.00 4.65 14.19
C GLN A 66 16.07 5.61 13.00
N PRO A 67 15.57 6.85 13.13
CA PRO A 67 15.72 7.85 12.08
C PRO A 67 17.22 8.07 11.81
N PRO A 68 17.64 8.15 10.52
CA PRO A 68 19.03 8.37 10.18
C PRO A 68 19.49 9.75 10.66
N CYS A 69 20.69 9.82 11.22
CA CYS A 69 21.29 11.06 11.73
C CYS A 69 21.67 12.07 10.62
N CYS A 70 21.82 11.60 9.36
CA CYS A 70 22.14 12.43 8.19
C CYS A 70 21.08 12.22 7.12
N ILE A 71 20.42 13.31 6.68
CA ILE A 71 19.29 13.21 5.76
C ILE A 71 19.74 13.63 4.35
N TYR A 72 20.14 12.66 3.54
CA TYR A 72 20.23 12.85 2.10
C TYR A 72 18.84 12.62 1.45
N PRO A 73 18.46 13.41 0.41
CA PRO A 73 17.21 13.20 -0.30
C PRO A 73 17.03 11.75 -0.75
N GLY A 74 15.89 11.14 -0.39
CA GLY A 74 15.57 9.75 -0.73
C GLY A 74 16.16 8.66 0.20
N GLN A 75 17.01 9.00 1.17
CA GLN A 75 17.59 8.00 2.09
C GLN A 75 16.53 7.27 2.90
N ALA A 76 15.60 8.00 3.49
CA ALA A 76 14.49 7.41 4.26
C ALA A 76 13.60 6.52 3.37
N HIS A 77 13.36 6.93 2.12
CA HIS A 77 12.61 6.11 1.17
C HIS A 77 13.36 4.80 0.87
N ARG A 78 14.66 4.87 0.58
CA ARG A 78 15.48 3.67 0.31
C ARG A 78 15.54 2.72 1.51
N ALA A 79 15.62 3.26 2.73
CA ALA A 79 15.59 2.45 3.94
C ALA A 79 14.27 1.69 4.08
N ARG A 80 13.12 2.35 3.88
CA ARG A 80 11.79 1.75 3.90
C ARG A 80 11.62 0.67 2.82
N VAL A 81 12.12 0.93 1.61
CA VAL A 81 12.12 -0.04 0.49
C VAL A 81 12.90 -1.30 0.86
N ARG A 82 14.11 -1.16 1.39
CA ARG A 82 14.94 -2.31 1.79
C ARG A 82 14.31 -3.09 2.94
N ASP A 83 13.78 -2.39 3.93
CA ASP A 83 13.11 -3.00 5.06
C ASP A 83 11.88 -3.82 4.62
N LEU A 84 11.03 -3.25 3.77
CA LEU A 84 9.89 -3.97 3.22
C LEU A 84 10.35 -5.20 2.40
N ALA A 85 11.40 -5.07 1.57
CA ALA A 85 11.95 -6.21 0.82
C ALA A 85 12.46 -7.32 1.74
N THR A 86 13.07 -6.97 2.88
CA THR A 86 13.46 -7.93 3.92
C THR A 86 12.25 -8.66 4.49
N VAL A 87 11.16 -7.93 4.81
CA VAL A 87 9.90 -8.53 5.28
C VAL A 87 9.32 -9.49 4.23
N LEU A 88 9.28 -9.09 2.95
CA LEU A 88 8.78 -9.96 1.87
C LEU A 88 9.54 -11.30 1.83
N HIS A 89 10.85 -11.25 2.02
CA HIS A 89 11.68 -12.43 2.01
C HIS A 89 11.49 -13.30 3.26
N GLU A 90 11.66 -12.72 4.45
CA GLU A 90 11.61 -13.42 5.73
C GLU A 90 10.26 -14.07 6.00
N GLN A 91 9.17 -13.36 5.65
CA GLN A 91 7.81 -13.83 5.84
C GLN A 91 7.26 -14.65 4.67
N ARG A 92 8.07 -14.83 3.61
CA ARG A 92 7.69 -15.56 2.39
C ARG A 92 6.34 -15.07 1.86
N ILE A 93 6.21 -13.75 1.70
CA ILE A 93 4.97 -13.09 1.24
C ILE A 93 4.69 -13.48 -0.21
N ASP A 94 3.46 -13.89 -0.50
CA ASP A 94 3.01 -14.29 -1.81
C ASP A 94 2.36 -13.14 -2.60
N LEU A 95 1.81 -12.14 -1.89
CA LEU A 95 1.09 -11.01 -2.48
C LEU A 95 1.22 -9.77 -1.60
N ILE A 96 1.48 -8.62 -2.22
CA ILE A 96 1.42 -7.31 -1.58
C ILE A 96 0.09 -6.65 -1.94
N TYR A 97 -0.62 -6.09 -0.95
CA TYR A 97 -1.76 -5.21 -1.14
C TYR A 97 -1.42 -3.85 -0.53
N ASP A 98 -1.10 -2.87 -1.39
CA ASP A 98 -0.72 -1.54 -0.93
C ASP A 98 -1.83 -0.50 -1.15
N ARG A 99 -1.97 0.43 -0.19
CA ARG A 99 -2.88 1.59 -0.27
C ARG A 99 -2.10 2.86 0.00
N THR A 100 -2.53 3.94 -0.64
CA THR A 100 -1.93 5.27 -0.64
C THR A 100 -0.66 5.37 -1.50
N TYR A 101 -0.48 6.52 -2.15
CA TYR A 101 0.61 6.72 -3.12
C TYR A 101 2.02 6.58 -2.52
N HIS A 102 2.22 6.99 -1.27
CA HIS A 102 3.50 6.81 -0.58
C HIS A 102 3.85 5.33 -0.42
N MET A 103 2.86 4.53 -0.03
CA MET A 103 3.07 3.11 0.15
C MET A 103 3.28 2.39 -1.18
N THR A 104 2.57 2.81 -2.23
CA THR A 104 2.76 2.28 -3.59
C THR A 104 4.19 2.46 -4.08
N LEU A 105 4.82 3.61 -3.82
CA LEU A 105 6.24 3.83 -4.17
C LEU A 105 7.19 2.91 -3.41
N ILE A 106 6.95 2.70 -2.12
CA ILE A 106 7.76 1.81 -1.28
C ILE A 106 7.56 0.35 -1.71
N ALA A 107 6.32 -0.08 -1.90
CA ALA A 107 5.96 -1.43 -2.30
C ALA A 107 6.51 -1.78 -3.70
N ALA A 108 6.44 -0.86 -4.66
CA ALA A 108 7.03 -1.03 -5.98
C ALA A 108 8.56 -1.20 -5.91
N GLY A 109 9.24 -0.37 -5.10
CA GLY A 109 10.66 -0.49 -4.87
C GLY A 109 11.04 -1.83 -4.23
N ALA A 110 10.29 -2.28 -3.23
CA ALA A 110 10.51 -3.55 -2.55
C ALA A 110 10.26 -4.75 -3.47
N ALA A 111 9.19 -4.72 -4.27
CA ALA A 111 8.89 -5.76 -5.25
C ALA A 111 9.94 -5.85 -6.38
N ASN A 112 10.64 -4.76 -6.71
CA ASN A 112 11.79 -4.81 -7.63
C ASN A 112 13.01 -5.50 -7.00
N LEU A 113 13.23 -5.37 -5.70
CA LEU A 113 14.31 -6.04 -4.99
C LEU A 113 13.98 -7.51 -4.67
N ARG A 114 12.73 -7.78 -4.38
CA ARG A 114 12.21 -9.12 -4.11
C ARG A 114 10.94 -9.33 -4.94
N PRO A 115 11.03 -9.96 -6.11
CA PRO A 115 9.87 -10.17 -7.00
C PRO A 115 8.70 -10.79 -6.25
N THR A 116 7.63 -10.01 -6.10
CA THR A 116 6.42 -10.39 -5.37
C THR A 116 5.22 -9.75 -6.08
N PRO A 117 4.18 -10.51 -6.44
CA PRO A 117 2.95 -9.98 -7.02
C PRO A 117 2.35 -8.86 -6.19
N ARG A 118 1.77 -7.86 -6.86
CA ARG A 118 1.31 -6.65 -6.19
C ARG A 118 -0.04 -6.14 -6.72
N ILE A 119 -0.93 -5.85 -5.77
CA ILE A 119 -2.17 -5.12 -6.00
C ILE A 119 -2.02 -3.74 -5.38
N SER A 120 -2.12 -2.68 -6.18
CA SER A 120 -2.00 -1.30 -5.71
C SER A 120 -3.33 -0.57 -5.79
N VAL A 121 -3.72 0.11 -4.71
CA VAL A 121 -5.02 0.78 -4.63
C VAL A 121 -4.86 2.29 -4.74
N ILE A 122 -5.57 2.88 -5.70
CA ILE A 122 -5.69 4.33 -5.88
C ILE A 122 -6.93 4.79 -5.12
N VAL A 123 -6.71 5.59 -4.07
CA VAL A 123 -7.76 5.99 -3.12
C VAL A 123 -8.31 7.40 -3.37
N THR A 124 -7.61 8.21 -4.15
CA THR A 124 -7.94 9.61 -4.42
C THR A 124 -7.78 9.89 -5.91
N ASP A 125 -8.43 10.94 -6.40
CA ASP A 125 -8.21 11.43 -7.75
C ASP A 125 -6.73 11.81 -7.93
N PRO A 126 -6.04 11.22 -8.92
CA PRO A 126 -4.62 11.50 -9.19
C PRO A 126 -4.30 12.97 -9.46
N GLU A 127 -5.26 13.79 -9.87
CA GLU A 127 -5.06 15.22 -10.09
C GLU A 127 -5.04 15.98 -8.77
N ARG A 128 -5.96 15.66 -7.85
CA ARG A 128 -6.06 16.30 -6.53
C ARG A 128 -4.90 15.98 -5.59
N ASP A 129 -4.35 14.76 -5.66
CA ASP A 129 -3.20 14.37 -4.83
C ASP A 129 -1.96 15.25 -5.04
N PHE A 130 -1.85 15.89 -6.22
CA PHE A 130 -0.71 16.75 -6.55
C PHE A 130 -0.98 18.25 -6.40
N GLU A 131 -2.23 18.67 -6.27
CA GLU A 131 -2.59 20.09 -6.09
C GLU A 131 -2.40 20.55 -4.64
N THR A 132 -2.67 19.67 -3.68
CA THR A 132 -2.63 19.98 -2.25
C THR A 132 -1.22 20.05 -1.65
N ASN A 133 -0.22 19.49 -2.33
CA ASN A 133 1.16 19.45 -1.85
C ASN A 133 2.07 20.25 -2.79
N ALA A 134 2.48 21.46 -2.38
CA ALA A 134 3.54 22.25 -3.00
C ALA A 134 4.90 21.55 -2.83
N GLU A 135 5.05 20.34 -3.37
CA GLU A 135 6.22 19.50 -3.13
C GLU A 135 7.34 19.77 -4.13
N ARG A 136 8.52 19.95 -3.56
CA ARG A 136 9.79 19.89 -4.27
C ARG A 136 9.88 18.54 -5.01
N PHE A 137 10.15 18.55 -6.33
CA PHE A 137 10.25 17.36 -7.17
C PHE A 137 8.93 16.68 -7.60
N ARG A 138 7.83 17.41 -7.71
CA ARG A 138 6.53 16.89 -8.20
C ARG A 138 6.65 16.04 -9.48
N PHE A 139 7.46 16.48 -10.44
CA PHE A 139 7.64 15.78 -11.72
C PHE A 139 8.27 14.39 -11.53
N VAL A 140 9.36 14.31 -10.75
CA VAL A 140 10.06 13.03 -10.48
C VAL A 140 9.15 12.07 -9.74
N LYS A 141 8.44 12.55 -8.70
CA LYS A 141 7.49 11.75 -7.92
C LYS A 141 6.36 11.22 -8.80
N ARG A 142 5.83 12.05 -9.70
CA ARG A 142 4.80 11.67 -10.65
C ARG A 142 5.27 10.58 -11.62
N MET A 143 6.47 10.71 -12.16
CA MET A 143 7.08 9.72 -13.04
C MET A 143 7.29 8.37 -12.31
N LEU A 144 7.81 8.42 -11.07
CA LEU A 144 8.01 7.24 -10.26
C LEU A 144 6.69 6.56 -9.91
N LEU A 145 5.66 7.34 -9.58
CA LEU A 145 4.34 6.81 -9.24
C LEU A 145 3.65 6.17 -10.45
N ARG A 146 3.75 6.83 -11.64
CA ARG A 146 3.29 6.22 -12.89
C ARG A 146 3.93 4.86 -13.11
N ARG A 147 5.26 4.78 -13.00
CA ARG A 147 5.99 3.51 -13.16
C ARG A 147 5.57 2.48 -12.10
N ALA A 148 5.39 2.92 -10.86
CA ALA A 148 4.97 2.04 -9.77
C ALA A 148 3.60 1.39 -10.05
N TYR A 149 2.62 2.15 -10.54
CA TYR A 149 1.32 1.58 -10.92
C TYR A 149 1.40 0.71 -12.17
N GLN A 150 2.18 1.11 -13.19
CA GLN A 150 2.35 0.32 -14.42
C GLN A 150 2.98 -1.07 -14.15
N THR A 151 3.85 -1.18 -13.16
CA THR A 151 4.50 -2.44 -12.76
C THR A 151 3.69 -3.26 -11.78
N ALA A 152 2.54 -2.78 -11.29
CA ALA A 152 1.62 -3.58 -10.49
C ALA A 152 0.94 -4.66 -11.35
N ASP A 153 0.69 -5.82 -10.77
CA ASP A 153 -0.05 -6.91 -11.45
C ASP A 153 -1.52 -6.55 -11.61
N ARG A 154 -2.07 -5.83 -10.62
CA ARG A 154 -3.41 -5.24 -10.67
C ARG A 154 -3.40 -3.87 -10.00
N VAL A 155 -4.22 -2.98 -10.54
CA VAL A 155 -4.51 -1.68 -9.96
C VAL A 155 -5.99 -1.62 -9.63
N VAL A 156 -6.33 -1.21 -8.42
CA VAL A 156 -7.71 -1.06 -7.96
C VAL A 156 -7.97 0.42 -7.74
N ALA A 157 -8.98 0.96 -8.40
CA ALA A 157 -9.50 2.30 -8.16
C ALA A 157 -10.77 2.23 -7.31
N VAL A 158 -10.92 3.13 -6.35
CA VAL A 158 -12.07 3.13 -5.41
C VAL A 158 -13.39 3.64 -6.02
N SER A 159 -13.35 4.15 -7.25
CA SER A 159 -14.54 4.53 -8.03
C SER A 159 -14.21 4.54 -9.53
N GLU A 160 -15.25 4.53 -10.37
CA GLU A 160 -15.04 4.59 -11.81
C GLU A 160 -14.41 5.92 -12.24
N GLY A 161 -14.77 7.04 -11.60
CA GLY A 161 -14.13 8.34 -11.85
C GLY A 161 -12.62 8.31 -11.57
N VAL A 162 -12.22 7.74 -10.44
CA VAL A 162 -10.80 7.55 -10.10
C VAL A 162 -10.12 6.60 -11.10
N ARG A 163 -10.81 5.55 -11.55
CA ARG A 163 -10.28 4.63 -12.57
C ARG A 163 -9.99 5.36 -13.87
N GLN A 164 -10.94 6.12 -14.41
CA GLN A 164 -10.77 6.87 -15.65
C GLN A 164 -9.63 7.91 -15.56
N ALA A 165 -9.58 8.66 -14.45
CA ALA A 165 -8.50 9.59 -14.18
C ALA A 165 -7.13 8.88 -14.14
N ALA A 166 -7.05 7.71 -13.48
CA ALA A 166 -5.82 6.93 -13.36
C ALA A 166 -5.35 6.34 -14.69
N LEU A 167 -6.27 5.79 -15.50
CA LEU A 167 -5.99 5.29 -16.85
C LEU A 167 -5.32 6.39 -17.69
N LYS A 168 -5.91 7.58 -17.71
CA LYS A 168 -5.38 8.73 -18.45
C LYS A 168 -4.06 9.24 -17.87
N ARG A 169 -4.02 9.43 -16.54
CA ARG A 169 -2.89 10.09 -15.87
C ARG A 169 -1.64 9.25 -15.83
N TYR A 170 -1.78 7.96 -15.56
CA TYR A 170 -0.66 7.03 -15.40
C TYR A 170 -0.45 6.14 -16.63
N ALA A 171 -1.27 6.30 -17.68
CA ALA A 171 -1.29 5.44 -18.87
C ALA A 171 -1.29 3.96 -18.48
N LEU A 172 -2.30 3.58 -17.67
CA LEU A 172 -2.48 2.22 -17.21
C LEU A 172 -3.20 1.37 -18.26
N ALA A 173 -2.94 0.08 -18.23
CA ALA A 173 -3.64 -0.90 -19.06
C ALA A 173 -5.06 -1.13 -18.47
N PRO A 174 -6.13 -0.96 -19.27
CA PRO A 174 -7.50 -1.10 -18.78
C PRO A 174 -7.80 -2.48 -18.21
N GLU A 175 -7.22 -3.53 -18.77
CA GLU A 175 -7.39 -4.93 -18.35
C GLU A 175 -6.72 -5.26 -17.01
N LYS A 176 -5.77 -4.42 -16.55
CA LYS A 176 -5.14 -4.52 -15.25
C LYS A 176 -5.78 -3.62 -14.19
N THR A 177 -6.65 -2.70 -14.60
CA THR A 177 -7.21 -1.66 -13.74
C THR A 177 -8.69 -1.91 -13.48
N LEU A 178 -9.02 -2.22 -12.25
CA LEU A 178 -10.36 -2.58 -11.80
C LEU A 178 -10.98 -1.47 -10.95
N THR A 179 -12.29 -1.33 -10.98
CA THR A 179 -13.05 -0.52 -10.04
C THR A 179 -13.59 -1.42 -8.92
N LEU A 180 -13.19 -1.14 -7.68
CA LEU A 180 -13.79 -1.75 -6.49
C LEU A 180 -14.16 -0.63 -5.52
N TYR A 181 -15.46 -0.42 -5.33
CA TYR A 181 -15.96 0.59 -4.40
C TYR A 181 -15.61 0.23 -2.96
N ASN A 182 -15.35 1.25 -2.15
CA ASN A 182 -15.17 1.06 -0.72
C ASN A 182 -16.47 0.52 -0.12
N VAL A 183 -16.35 -0.53 0.69
CA VAL A 183 -17.49 -1.11 1.41
C VAL A 183 -17.69 -0.32 2.71
N PHE A 184 -18.90 0.17 2.92
CA PHE A 184 -19.31 0.81 4.17
C PHE A 184 -20.29 -0.12 4.89
N ASP A 185 -20.11 -0.26 6.18
CA ASP A 185 -21.06 -0.94 7.04
C ASP A 185 -22.20 0.05 7.32
N ILE A 186 -23.38 -0.23 6.75
CA ILE A 186 -24.54 0.67 6.85
C ILE A 186 -25.28 0.48 8.18
N GLU A 187 -24.94 -0.58 8.92
CA GLU A 187 -25.58 -0.94 10.21
C GLU A 187 -24.86 -0.34 11.44
N ARG A 188 -23.92 0.59 11.23
CA ARG A 188 -23.24 1.33 12.32
C ARG A 188 -23.65 2.79 12.35
#